data_7c5e2697627410a99d3470dff40dde73
#
_entry.id   7c5e2697627410a99d3470dff40dde73
#
_cell.length_a   1.000
_cell.length_b   1.000
_cell.length_c   1.000
_cell.angle_alpha   90.00
_cell.angle_beta   90.00
_cell.angle_gamma   90.00
#
_symmetry.space_group_name_H-M   'P 1'
#
loop_
_entity.id
_entity.type
_entity.pdbx_description
1 polymer ?
#
loop_
_entity_poly.entity_id
_entity_poly.type
_entity_poly.pdbx_seq_one_letter_code
_entity_poly.pdbx_strand_id
1 'polypeptide(L)'
;WHQDANYWGLEPHDVLTAWIAFTPSLRENGCMRIIPGSHLKGSLEHKDTFSKDNLLTRGQEISVEVDEKEAKDIILSPGQMSLHHVSIVHGSDPNTSSIDRVGFAIRYISTHVKQNGGRTSATLVKGTDEYNHFDLEPYPESELAIKSKNYREKALKRQHEILYRGAR
;
A
#
# COMPACT_ATOMS: atom_id res chain seq x y z
N TRP A 1 10.47 -2.37 -8.86
CA TRP A 1 9.10 -2.64 -9.30
C TRP A 1 8.46 -3.70 -8.42
N HIS A 2 7.19 -3.54 -8.05
CA HIS A 2 6.46 -4.47 -7.19
C HIS A 2 4.94 -4.40 -7.41
N GLN A 3 4.24 -5.36 -6.81
CA GLN A 3 2.79 -5.38 -6.65
C GLN A 3 2.48 -5.47 -5.14
N ASP A 4 1.67 -4.59 -4.61
CA ASP A 4 1.30 -4.58 -3.18
C ASP A 4 0.56 -5.85 -2.74
N ALA A 5 -0.20 -6.46 -3.65
CA ALA A 5 -0.98 -7.66 -3.39
C ALA A 5 -0.17 -8.79 -2.76
N ASN A 6 1.10 -8.92 -3.15
CA ASN A 6 1.94 -10.05 -2.74
C ASN A 6 2.35 -10.01 -1.26
N TYR A 7 2.29 -8.84 -0.60
CA TYR A 7 2.66 -8.78 0.82
C TYR A 7 1.50 -8.58 1.77
N TRP A 8 0.40 -8.00 1.27
CA TRP A 8 -0.69 -7.67 2.20
C TRP A 8 -1.53 -8.87 2.57
N GLY A 9 -1.49 -9.94 1.75
CA GLY A 9 -2.25 -11.16 1.99
C GLY A 9 -3.76 -10.93 2.06
N LEU A 10 -4.25 -9.92 1.33
CA LEU A 10 -5.67 -9.59 1.21
C LEU A 10 -6.27 -10.35 0.02
N GLU A 11 -7.36 -11.08 0.24
CA GLU A 11 -8.05 -11.86 -0.78
C GLU A 11 -9.58 -11.74 -0.67
N PRO A 12 -10.29 -11.63 -1.82
CA PRO A 12 -9.76 -11.37 -3.16
C PRO A 12 -9.07 -10.01 -3.26
N HIS A 13 -8.37 -9.72 -4.36
CA HIS A 13 -7.64 -8.47 -4.58
C HIS A 13 -8.53 -7.26 -4.87
N ASP A 14 -9.75 -7.22 -4.34
CA ASP A 14 -10.66 -6.07 -4.45
C ASP A 14 -10.22 -4.94 -3.50
N VAL A 15 -9.02 -4.47 -3.77
CA VAL A 15 -8.30 -3.47 -2.96
C VAL A 15 -7.85 -2.33 -3.85
N LEU A 16 -8.19 -1.12 -3.45
CA LEU A 16 -7.85 0.13 -4.13
C LEU A 16 -7.02 1.02 -3.21
N THR A 17 -5.89 1.50 -3.69
CA THR A 17 -5.12 2.54 -3.00
C THR A 17 -5.45 3.91 -3.60
N ALA A 18 -5.81 4.86 -2.73
CA ALA A 18 -5.83 6.28 -3.03
C ALA A 18 -4.55 6.90 -2.47
N TRP A 19 -3.67 7.41 -3.33
CA TRP A 19 -2.46 8.10 -2.92
C TRP A 19 -2.61 9.60 -3.20
N ILE A 20 -2.65 10.42 -2.15
CA ILE A 20 -2.90 11.87 -2.21
C ILE A 20 -1.56 12.57 -2.06
N ALA A 21 -1.21 13.45 -3.01
CA ALA A 21 0.00 14.25 -2.94
C ALA A 21 -0.19 15.45 -1.99
N PHE A 22 0.70 15.61 -1.00
CA PHE A 22 0.77 16.79 -0.13
C PHE A 22 1.81 17.80 -0.62
N THR A 23 2.87 17.30 -1.25
CA THR A 23 3.83 18.10 -2.00
C THR A 23 3.77 17.74 -3.49
N PRO A 24 4.36 18.53 -4.40
CA PRO A 24 4.46 18.11 -5.79
C PRO A 24 5.09 16.72 -5.91
N SER A 25 4.49 15.85 -6.71
CA SER A 25 5.01 14.52 -7.03
C SER A 25 5.45 14.54 -8.49
N LEU A 26 6.75 14.69 -8.71
CA LEU A 26 7.39 14.92 -9.99
C LEU A 26 8.42 13.83 -10.27
N ARG A 27 8.89 13.74 -11.50
CA ARG A 27 9.89 12.74 -11.87
C ARG A 27 11.19 12.90 -11.08
N GLU A 28 11.66 14.12 -10.94
CA GLU A 28 12.90 14.45 -10.24
C GLU A 28 12.87 14.15 -8.74
N ASN A 29 11.68 14.15 -8.10
CA ASN A 29 11.55 13.77 -6.70
C ASN A 29 10.97 12.36 -6.50
N GLY A 30 11.02 11.53 -7.55
CA GLY A 30 10.67 10.11 -7.50
C GLY A 30 9.16 9.88 -7.48
N CYS A 31 8.39 10.49 -8.38
CA CYS A 31 6.96 10.17 -8.52
C CYS A 31 6.77 8.68 -8.78
N MET A 32 5.60 8.18 -8.41
CA MET A 32 5.24 6.80 -8.71
C MET A 32 5.15 6.59 -10.24
N ARG A 33 5.69 5.47 -10.70
CA ARG A 33 5.57 4.97 -12.07
C ARG A 33 4.74 3.70 -12.05
N ILE A 34 3.90 3.51 -13.05
CA ILE A 34 3.05 2.33 -13.18
C ILE A 34 3.22 1.67 -14.55
N ILE A 35 2.94 0.37 -14.63
CA ILE A 35 2.75 -0.32 -15.91
C ILE A 35 1.24 -0.47 -16.14
N PRO A 36 0.64 0.31 -17.06
CA PRO A 36 -0.79 0.27 -17.32
C PRO A 36 -1.28 -1.13 -17.71
N GLY A 37 -2.43 -1.54 -17.15
CA GLY A 37 -3.02 -2.85 -17.44
C GLY A 37 -2.34 -4.05 -16.76
N SER A 38 -1.22 -3.88 -16.06
CA SER A 38 -0.49 -4.98 -15.42
C SER A 38 -1.29 -5.70 -14.34
N HIS A 39 -2.24 -5.02 -13.68
CA HIS A 39 -3.13 -5.62 -12.68
C HIS A 39 -4.03 -6.73 -13.26
N LEU A 40 -4.25 -6.75 -14.57
CA LEU A 40 -5.05 -7.78 -15.26
C LEU A 40 -4.24 -9.06 -15.55
N LYS A 41 -2.92 -9.02 -15.41
CA LYS A 41 -2.02 -10.14 -15.70
C LYS A 41 -1.82 -11.09 -14.50
N GLY A 42 -2.49 -10.83 -13.38
CA GLY A 42 -2.35 -11.62 -12.17
C GLY A 42 -1.13 -11.25 -11.33
N SER A 43 -0.79 -12.11 -10.37
CA SER A 43 0.36 -11.94 -9.49
C SER A 43 1.64 -12.39 -10.20
N LEU A 44 2.66 -11.55 -10.15
CA LEU A 44 4.00 -11.86 -10.63
C LEU A 44 4.84 -12.44 -9.49
N GLU A 45 5.90 -13.17 -9.85
CA GLU A 45 6.85 -13.67 -8.86
C GLU A 45 7.64 -12.51 -8.25
N HIS A 46 7.79 -12.52 -6.92
CA HIS A 46 8.56 -11.54 -6.16
C HIS A 46 9.66 -12.23 -5.35
N LYS A 47 10.74 -11.50 -5.11
CA LYS A 47 11.82 -11.87 -4.20
C LYS A 47 12.00 -10.81 -3.13
N ASP A 48 12.36 -11.23 -1.93
CA ASP A 48 12.76 -10.34 -0.85
C ASP A 48 14.23 -9.98 -1.02
N THR A 49 14.54 -8.70 -1.13
CA THR A 49 15.93 -8.23 -1.25
C THR A 49 16.51 -7.74 0.07
N PHE A 50 15.66 -7.32 1.01
CA PHE A 50 16.04 -6.65 2.27
C PHE A 50 17.01 -5.48 2.07
N SER A 51 17.00 -4.88 0.87
CA SER A 51 17.87 -3.76 0.53
C SER A 51 17.54 -2.55 1.40
N LYS A 52 18.58 -1.90 1.95
CA LYS A 52 18.44 -0.66 2.74
C LYS A 52 18.00 0.53 1.90
N ASP A 53 18.20 0.47 0.60
CA ASP A 53 17.85 1.52 -0.35
C ASP A 53 16.42 1.36 -0.88
N ASN A 54 15.69 0.32 -0.44
CA ASN A 54 14.31 0.08 -0.80
C ASN A 54 13.39 0.48 0.36
N LEU A 55 12.40 1.35 0.10
CA LEU A 55 11.45 1.82 1.11
C LEU A 55 10.46 0.75 1.58
N LEU A 56 10.32 -0.35 0.82
CA LEU A 56 9.47 -1.46 1.22
C LEU A 56 10.10 -2.25 2.36
N THR A 57 9.30 -2.63 3.33
CA THR A 57 9.72 -3.25 4.59
C THR A 57 10.63 -4.48 4.43
N ARG A 58 10.41 -5.26 3.37
CA ARG A 58 11.22 -6.45 3.02
C ARG A 58 12.05 -6.25 1.75
N GLY A 59 12.01 -5.03 1.16
CA GLY A 59 12.70 -4.74 -0.09
C GLY A 59 12.21 -5.59 -1.26
N GLN A 60 10.92 -5.90 -1.31
CA GLN A 60 10.36 -6.82 -2.29
C GLN A 60 10.39 -6.24 -3.69
N GLU A 61 10.82 -7.07 -4.63
CA GLU A 61 10.94 -6.73 -6.04
C GLU A 61 10.39 -7.85 -6.92
N ILE A 62 9.81 -7.48 -8.05
CA ILE A 62 9.40 -8.43 -9.07
C ILE A 62 10.65 -9.15 -9.61
N SER A 63 10.59 -10.49 -9.70
CA SER A 63 11.71 -11.33 -10.15
C SER A 63 11.81 -11.43 -11.68
N VAL A 64 10.80 -10.96 -12.40
CA VAL A 64 10.75 -10.97 -13.87
C VAL A 64 11.07 -9.58 -14.42
N GLU A 65 11.55 -9.54 -15.66
CA GLU A 65 11.84 -8.28 -16.34
C GLU A 65 10.54 -7.47 -16.56
N VAL A 66 10.59 -6.20 -16.19
CA VAL A 66 9.52 -5.23 -16.43
C VAL A 66 9.92 -4.36 -17.62
N ASP A 67 9.08 -4.29 -18.64
CA ASP A 67 9.33 -3.37 -19.77
C ASP A 67 9.05 -1.93 -19.33
N GLU A 68 10.11 -1.25 -18.95
CA GLU A 68 10.04 0.13 -18.49
C GLU A 68 9.61 1.15 -19.56
N LYS A 69 9.63 0.76 -20.84
CA LYS A 69 9.13 1.63 -21.93
C LYS A 69 7.61 1.81 -21.84
N GLU A 70 6.92 0.85 -21.26
CA GLU A 70 5.48 0.91 -21.03
C GLU A 70 5.11 1.74 -19.78
N ALA A 71 6.10 2.12 -18.96
CA ALA A 71 5.86 2.83 -17.73
C ALA A 71 5.29 4.23 -17.96
N LYS A 72 4.34 4.61 -17.09
CA LYS A 72 3.77 5.96 -17.05
C LYS A 72 4.08 6.61 -15.71
N ASP A 73 4.57 7.83 -15.75
CA ASP A 73 4.83 8.65 -14.59
C ASP A 73 3.51 9.21 -14.02
N ILE A 74 3.27 9.04 -12.74
CA ILE A 74 2.11 9.58 -12.03
C ILE A 74 2.52 10.93 -11.42
N ILE A 75 2.51 11.95 -12.27
CA ILE A 75 2.83 13.33 -11.88
C ILE A 75 1.58 13.94 -11.26
N LEU A 76 1.70 14.46 -10.03
CA LEU A 76 0.60 15.04 -9.27
C LEU A 76 1.00 16.37 -8.64
N SER A 77 0.10 17.33 -8.71
CA SER A 77 0.17 18.56 -7.90
C SER A 77 -0.37 18.29 -6.49
N PRO A 78 -0.02 19.11 -5.48
CA PRO A 78 -0.60 19.01 -4.15
C PRO A 78 -2.13 19.01 -4.18
N GLY A 79 -2.76 18.10 -3.44
CA GLY A 79 -4.21 17.90 -3.41
C GLY A 79 -4.76 16.99 -4.52
N GLN A 80 -3.98 16.65 -5.53
CA GLN A 80 -4.35 15.62 -6.50
C GLN A 80 -4.05 14.22 -5.94
N MET A 81 -4.74 13.20 -6.48
CA MET A 81 -4.50 11.81 -6.08
C MET A 81 -4.50 10.86 -7.28
N SER A 82 -3.82 9.75 -7.09
CA SER A 82 -3.96 8.56 -7.93
C SER A 82 -4.87 7.55 -7.25
N LEU A 83 -5.65 6.83 -8.06
CA LEU A 83 -6.39 5.65 -7.65
C LEU A 83 -5.81 4.46 -8.39
N HIS A 84 -5.31 3.46 -7.67
CA HIS A 84 -4.69 2.31 -8.30
C HIS A 84 -4.99 1.00 -7.59
N HIS A 85 -5.11 -0.05 -8.39
CA HIS A 85 -5.40 -1.40 -7.93
C HIS A 85 -4.19 -2.01 -7.22
N VAL A 86 -4.41 -2.82 -6.19
CA VAL A 86 -3.36 -3.48 -5.40
C VAL A 86 -2.39 -4.35 -6.21
N SER A 87 -2.84 -4.88 -7.35
CA SER A 87 -2.03 -5.71 -8.24
C SER A 87 -1.37 -4.93 -9.38
N ILE A 88 -1.46 -3.59 -9.41
CA ILE A 88 -0.74 -2.82 -10.43
C ILE A 88 0.77 -2.92 -10.20
N VAL A 89 1.53 -3.17 -11.24
CA VAL A 89 2.99 -3.10 -11.18
C VAL A 89 3.39 -1.64 -11.10
N HIS A 90 4.09 -1.27 -10.04
CA HIS A 90 4.53 0.09 -9.82
C HIS A 90 5.88 0.16 -9.10
N GLY A 91 6.47 1.33 -9.13
CA GLY A 91 7.74 1.62 -8.48
C GLY A 91 8.00 3.12 -8.49
N SER A 92 9.12 3.53 -7.93
CA SER A 92 9.59 4.91 -7.94
C SER A 92 11.09 4.93 -8.10
N ASP A 93 11.59 5.87 -8.91
CA ASP A 93 13.02 6.15 -8.97
C ASP A 93 13.47 6.89 -7.70
N PRO A 94 14.76 6.90 -7.36
CA PRO A 94 15.27 7.71 -6.26
C PRO A 94 14.94 9.20 -6.43
N ASN A 95 14.70 9.89 -5.32
CA ASN A 95 14.59 11.36 -5.32
C ASN A 95 15.98 11.97 -5.55
N THR A 96 16.16 12.66 -6.66
CA THR A 96 17.40 13.37 -7.03
C THR A 96 17.30 14.89 -6.84
N SER A 97 16.17 15.35 -6.31
CA SER A 97 15.90 16.78 -6.07
C SER A 97 16.06 17.15 -4.59
N SER A 98 15.92 18.42 -4.28
CA SER A 98 15.86 18.94 -2.89
C SER A 98 14.43 19.01 -2.34
N ILE A 99 13.42 18.52 -3.08
CA ILE A 99 12.02 18.61 -2.71
C ILE A 99 11.56 17.26 -2.18
N ASP A 100 11.08 17.21 -0.96
CA ASP A 100 10.48 16.00 -0.39
C ASP A 100 9.18 15.65 -1.11
N ARG A 101 9.02 14.37 -1.45
CA ARG A 101 7.76 13.83 -1.92
C ARG A 101 6.95 13.27 -0.75
N VAL A 102 6.00 14.06 -0.29
CA VAL A 102 5.11 13.70 0.82
C VAL A 102 3.73 13.40 0.28
N GLY A 103 3.18 12.27 0.67
CA GLY A 103 1.81 11.86 0.32
C GLY A 103 1.18 10.99 1.38
N PHE A 104 -0.13 10.85 1.27
CA PHE A 104 -0.95 10.03 2.16
C PHE A 104 -1.61 8.90 1.37
N ALA A 105 -1.39 7.68 1.78
CA ALA A 105 -1.95 6.49 1.13
C ALA A 105 -3.08 5.90 1.97
N ILE A 106 -4.28 5.84 1.40
CA ILE A 106 -5.46 5.22 1.99
C ILE A 106 -5.76 3.95 1.22
N ARG A 107 -5.94 2.82 1.90
CA ARG A 107 -6.31 1.54 1.30
C ARG A 107 -7.78 1.29 1.54
N TYR A 108 -8.54 1.18 0.46
CA TYR A 108 -9.95 0.79 0.48
C TYR A 108 -10.08 -0.67 0.10
N ILE A 109 -10.87 -1.40 0.87
CA ILE A 109 -11.20 -2.80 0.60
C ILE A 109 -12.72 -2.99 0.58
N SER A 110 -13.21 -3.94 -0.21
CA SER A 110 -14.58 -4.42 -0.08
C SER A 110 -14.73 -5.27 1.19
N THR A 111 -15.90 -5.26 1.83
CA THR A 111 -16.12 -5.96 3.10
C THR A 111 -15.95 -7.48 3.01
N HIS A 112 -16.09 -8.06 1.81
CA HIS A 112 -15.87 -9.49 1.58
C HIS A 112 -14.37 -9.89 1.49
N VAL A 113 -13.46 -8.93 1.38
CA VAL A 113 -12.01 -9.18 1.40
C VAL A 113 -11.62 -9.68 2.78
N LYS A 114 -10.74 -10.66 2.85
CA LYS A 114 -10.20 -11.22 4.10
C LYS A 114 -8.68 -11.13 4.14
N GLN A 115 -8.13 -11.15 5.33
CA GLN A 115 -6.69 -11.21 5.59
C GLN A 115 -6.24 -12.64 5.82
N ASN A 116 -5.36 -13.18 4.98
CA ASN A 116 -4.90 -14.57 5.09
C ASN A 116 -3.85 -14.79 6.20
N GLY A 117 -3.14 -13.75 6.58
CA GLY A 117 -2.07 -13.83 7.59
C GLY A 117 -2.53 -13.79 9.04
N GLY A 118 -3.81 -13.56 9.31
CA GLY A 118 -4.40 -13.39 10.64
C GLY A 118 -5.38 -12.23 10.67
N ARG A 119 -6.13 -12.09 11.75
CA ARG A 119 -7.13 -11.02 11.87
C ARG A 119 -6.46 -9.67 12.17
N THR A 120 -6.80 -8.66 11.42
CA THR A 120 -6.35 -7.26 11.61
C THR A 120 -7.57 -6.34 11.71
N SER A 121 -7.36 -5.03 11.71
CA SER A 121 -8.42 -4.04 11.88
C SER A 121 -8.67 -3.22 10.63
N ALA A 122 -9.89 -2.70 10.52
CA ALA A 122 -10.29 -1.78 9.47
C ALA A 122 -11.38 -0.81 9.97
N THR A 123 -11.51 0.33 9.31
CA THR A 123 -12.59 1.28 9.54
C THR A 123 -13.69 1.09 8.50
N LEU A 124 -14.94 0.85 8.94
CA LEU A 124 -16.07 0.80 8.02
C LEU A 124 -16.44 2.24 7.61
N VAL A 125 -16.09 2.62 6.39
CA VAL A 125 -16.29 3.99 5.88
C VAL A 125 -17.61 4.15 5.13
N LYS A 126 -18.20 3.06 4.62
CA LYS A 126 -19.47 3.08 3.90
C LYS A 126 -20.11 1.69 3.84
N GLY A 127 -21.44 1.66 3.84
CA GLY A 127 -22.23 0.42 3.68
C GLY A 127 -22.32 -0.40 4.95
N THR A 128 -22.51 -1.71 4.79
CA THR A 128 -22.67 -2.69 5.87
C THR A 128 -21.61 -3.78 5.71
N ASP A 129 -21.01 -4.21 6.80
CA ASP A 129 -20.14 -5.37 6.83
C ASP A 129 -20.92 -6.61 7.31
N GLU A 130 -21.19 -7.53 6.39
CA GLU A 130 -21.87 -8.81 6.67
C GLU A 130 -20.86 -9.96 6.90
N TYR A 131 -19.58 -9.74 6.63
CA TYR A 131 -18.56 -10.78 6.65
C TYR A 131 -17.74 -10.81 7.93
N ASN A 132 -17.61 -9.68 8.62
CA ASN A 132 -16.87 -9.56 9.88
C ASN A 132 -15.45 -10.13 9.82
N HIS A 133 -14.73 -9.87 8.74
CA HIS A 133 -13.37 -10.35 8.53
C HIS A 133 -12.31 -9.55 9.30
N PHE A 134 -12.63 -8.31 9.69
CA PHE A 134 -11.75 -7.38 10.39
C PHE A 134 -12.32 -6.95 11.74
N ASP A 135 -11.46 -6.56 12.66
CA ASP A 135 -11.86 -5.86 13.87
C ASP A 135 -12.17 -4.41 13.50
N LEU A 136 -13.35 -3.92 13.83
CA LEU A 136 -13.69 -2.52 13.57
C LEU A 136 -12.89 -1.59 14.47
N GLU A 137 -12.25 -0.60 13.86
CA GLU A 137 -11.48 0.42 14.59
C GLU A 137 -12.43 1.37 15.31
N PRO A 138 -12.16 1.66 16.60
CA PRO A 138 -12.98 2.62 17.34
C PRO A 138 -12.72 4.04 16.82
N TYR A 139 -13.76 4.85 16.75
CA TYR A 139 -13.58 6.27 16.52
C TYR A 139 -12.84 6.92 17.70
N PRO A 140 -11.89 7.82 17.43
CA PRO A 140 -11.17 8.53 18.48
C PRO A 140 -12.12 9.46 19.28
N GLU A 141 -12.05 9.40 20.60
CA GLU A 141 -12.86 10.24 21.50
C GLU A 141 -12.36 11.70 21.48
N SER A 142 -11.09 11.91 21.23
CA SER A 142 -10.44 13.20 21.05
C SER A 142 -9.11 13.04 20.31
N GLU A 143 -8.53 14.16 19.90
CA GLU A 143 -7.20 14.17 19.28
C GLU A 143 -6.16 13.56 20.24
N LEU A 144 -5.36 12.63 19.74
CA LEU A 144 -4.29 11.93 20.48
C LEU A 144 -4.74 11.21 21.77
N ALA A 145 -6.01 10.86 21.91
CA ALA A 145 -6.51 10.12 23.08
C ALA A 145 -5.67 8.86 23.37
N ILE A 146 -5.35 8.63 24.64
CA ILE A 146 -4.51 7.48 25.09
C ILE A 146 -5.09 6.15 24.62
N LYS A 147 -6.41 5.97 24.68
CA LYS A 147 -7.09 4.78 24.24
C LYS A 147 -6.87 4.50 22.74
N SER A 148 -6.94 5.54 21.91
CA SER A 148 -6.68 5.44 20.46
C SER A 148 -5.22 5.11 20.16
N LYS A 149 -4.28 5.71 20.91
CA LYS A 149 -2.85 5.38 20.79
C LYS A 149 -2.58 3.92 21.13
N ASN A 150 -3.09 3.43 22.25
CA ASN A 150 -2.94 2.04 22.68
C ASN A 150 -3.57 1.05 21.68
N TYR A 151 -4.73 1.41 21.10
CA TYR A 151 -5.35 0.59 20.05
C TYR A 151 -4.46 0.53 18.81
N ARG A 152 -3.98 1.68 18.33
CA ARG A 152 -3.09 1.78 17.18
C ARG A 152 -1.81 0.97 17.37
N GLU A 153 -1.17 1.04 18.53
CA GLU A 153 0.03 0.25 18.83
C GLU A 153 -0.22 -1.26 18.71
N LYS A 154 -1.34 -1.74 19.24
CA LYS A 154 -1.74 -3.15 19.12
C LYS A 154 -2.03 -3.55 17.66
N ALA A 155 -2.71 -2.68 16.92
CA ALA A 155 -3.01 -2.92 15.51
C ALA A 155 -1.73 -2.96 14.67
N LEU A 156 -0.80 -2.02 14.87
CA LEU A 156 0.49 -1.99 14.19
C LEU A 156 1.34 -3.25 14.50
N LYS A 157 1.36 -3.71 15.75
CA LYS A 157 2.07 -4.94 16.11
C LYS A 157 1.52 -6.13 15.35
N ARG A 158 0.20 -6.32 15.30
CA ARG A 158 -0.44 -7.40 14.53
C ARG A 158 -0.13 -7.30 13.04
N GLN A 159 -0.21 -6.10 12.48
CA GLN A 159 0.12 -5.86 11.07
C GLN A 159 1.57 -6.22 10.77
N HIS A 160 2.49 -5.84 11.63
CA HIS A 160 3.90 -6.18 11.50
C HIS A 160 4.13 -7.71 11.53
N GLU A 161 3.48 -8.43 12.45
CA GLU A 161 3.56 -9.89 12.53
C GLU A 161 3.05 -10.57 11.23
N ILE A 162 2.02 -10.01 10.60
CA ILE A 162 1.48 -10.49 9.31
C ILE A 162 2.49 -10.23 8.18
N LEU A 163 3.01 -9.00 8.07
CA LEU A 163 3.93 -8.60 7.02
C LEU A 163 5.25 -9.39 7.03
N TYR A 164 5.73 -9.77 8.21
CA TYR A 164 6.98 -10.56 8.35
C TYR A 164 6.76 -12.07 8.45
N ARG A 165 5.53 -12.55 8.30
CA ARG A 165 5.24 -13.98 8.33
C ARG A 165 5.91 -14.68 7.16
N GLY A 166 6.80 -15.65 7.48
CA GLY A 166 7.56 -16.40 6.48
C GLY A 166 8.74 -15.67 5.86
N ALA A 167 9.04 -14.45 6.28
CA ALA A 167 10.31 -13.80 5.96
C ALA A 167 11.45 -14.54 6.68
N ARG A 168 12.48 -14.97 5.94
CA ARG A 168 13.70 -15.63 6.45
C ARG A 168 14.92 -14.78 6.17
#